data_9adb3ee079ad6476ddf17087b4f28f1b
#
_entry.id   9adb3ee079ad6476ddf17087b4f28f1b
#
_cell.length_a   1.000
_cell.length_b   1.000
_cell.length_c   1.000
_cell.angle_alpha   90.00
_cell.angle_beta   90.00
_cell.angle_gamma   90.00
#
_symmetry.space_group_name_H-M   'P 1'
#
loop_
_entity.id
_entity.type
_entity.pdbx_description
1 polymer ?
#
loop_
_entity_poly.entity_id
_entity_poly.type
_entity_poly.pdbx_seq_one_letter_code
_entity_poly.pdbx_strand_id
1 'polypeptide(L)'
;MEEQRIPITSPFDSVDPAPPSEISEVEKLREILCDENERMFQRMRALFALRNKGGNDAVDALCDAFNSESALLKHEIAYVLGQMQNSHAVPMLIERLSDEVEDLMVRHEAAEALGAIGDRAAMDTLARFVDDPEPVISESCEVAIDLLEWVQSKEFEYH
;
A
#
# COMPACT_ATOMS: atom_id res chain seq x y z
N MET A 1 32.53 14.30 15.18
CA MET A 1 31.89 13.12 14.53
C MET A 1 30.72 13.62 13.71
N GLU A 2 30.83 13.50 12.41
CA GLU A 2 29.66 13.73 11.55
C GLU A 2 28.65 12.62 11.83
N GLU A 3 27.45 13.01 12.27
CA GLU A 3 26.33 12.07 12.31
C GLU A 3 26.14 11.51 10.90
N GLN A 4 26.37 10.21 10.74
CA GLN A 4 26.00 9.54 9.49
C GLN A 4 24.47 9.57 9.38
N ARG A 5 23.97 10.53 8.62
CA ARG A 5 22.55 10.56 8.27
C ARG A 5 22.26 9.37 7.35
N ILE A 6 21.24 8.61 7.70
CA ILE A 6 20.74 7.56 6.82
C ILE A 6 20.34 8.22 5.51
N PRO A 7 20.87 7.79 4.36
CA PRO A 7 20.49 8.40 3.09
C PRO A 7 18.99 8.23 2.83
N ILE A 8 18.34 9.32 2.45
CA ILE A 8 16.96 9.24 1.95
C ILE A 8 17.06 8.66 0.54
N THR A 9 16.61 7.42 0.38
CA THR A 9 16.69 6.70 -0.89
C THR A 9 15.32 6.43 -1.49
N SER A 10 14.27 7.06 -0.94
CA SER A 10 12.91 6.96 -1.46
C SER A 10 12.71 7.87 -2.67
N PRO A 11 12.08 7.37 -3.76
CA PRO A 11 11.70 8.21 -4.89
C PRO A 11 10.48 9.10 -4.62
N PHE A 12 9.87 9.01 -3.43
CA PHE A 12 8.59 9.66 -3.10
C PHE A 12 8.71 10.84 -2.13
N ASP A 13 9.88 11.44 -1.99
CA ASP A 13 10.12 12.58 -1.07
C ASP A 13 9.61 12.34 0.36
N SER A 14 9.63 11.10 0.81
CA SER A 14 9.16 10.70 2.14
C SER A 14 10.29 10.07 2.95
N VAL A 15 10.19 10.20 4.28
CA VAL A 15 11.11 9.52 5.20
C VAL A 15 10.52 8.16 5.52
N ASP A 16 11.15 7.11 5.01
CA ASP A 16 10.77 5.74 5.28
C ASP A 16 11.26 5.32 6.68
N PRO A 17 10.51 4.46 7.40
CA PRO A 17 10.94 3.97 8.72
C PRO A 17 12.18 3.09 8.68
N ALA A 18 12.58 2.63 7.48
CA ALA A 18 13.82 1.88 7.27
C ALA A 18 14.38 2.18 5.88
N PRO A 19 15.71 2.20 5.69
CA PRO A 19 16.27 2.34 4.37
C PRO A 19 16.04 1.08 3.54
N PRO A 20 15.82 1.20 2.21
CA PRO A 20 15.61 0.03 1.36
C PRO A 20 16.80 -0.95 1.43
N SER A 21 16.48 -2.25 1.32
CA SER A 21 17.50 -3.27 1.14
C SER A 21 18.27 -3.05 -0.17
N GLU A 22 19.55 -3.39 -0.20
CA GLU A 22 20.38 -3.35 -1.40
C GLU A 22 20.18 -4.58 -2.30
N ILE A 23 19.44 -5.58 -1.82
CA ILE A 23 19.10 -6.78 -2.59
C ILE A 23 18.20 -6.34 -3.77
N SER A 24 18.54 -6.81 -4.98
CA SER A 24 17.82 -6.45 -6.21
C SER A 24 16.84 -7.52 -6.69
N GLU A 25 16.97 -8.74 -6.21
CA GLU A 25 16.15 -9.87 -6.67
C GLU A 25 14.82 -9.92 -5.92
N VAL A 26 13.71 -9.83 -6.67
CA VAL A 26 12.34 -9.81 -6.11
C VAL A 26 12.09 -11.03 -5.22
N GLU A 27 12.48 -12.23 -5.65
CA GLU A 27 12.23 -13.45 -4.88
C GLU A 27 12.96 -13.46 -3.53
N LYS A 28 14.18 -12.94 -3.48
CA LYS A 28 14.92 -12.82 -2.21
C LYS A 28 14.26 -11.80 -1.29
N LEU A 29 13.81 -10.68 -1.84
CA LEU A 29 13.09 -9.67 -1.08
C LEU A 29 11.76 -10.22 -0.56
N ARG A 30 11.05 -11.01 -1.37
CA ARG A 30 9.81 -11.69 -0.96
C ARG A 30 10.07 -12.62 0.23
N GLU A 31 11.11 -13.44 0.17
CA GLU A 31 11.48 -14.37 1.26
C GLU A 31 11.70 -13.63 2.58
N ILE A 32 12.42 -12.53 2.55
CA ILE A 32 12.67 -11.71 3.75
C ILE A 32 11.37 -11.07 4.24
N LEU A 33 10.61 -10.48 3.35
CA LEU A 33 9.36 -9.77 3.68
C LEU A 33 8.33 -10.73 4.31
N CYS A 34 8.19 -11.93 3.77
CA CYS A 34 7.19 -12.91 4.19
C CYS A 34 7.65 -13.80 5.35
N ASP A 35 8.88 -13.66 5.81
CA ASP A 35 9.42 -14.45 6.92
C ASP A 35 8.94 -13.89 8.27
N GLU A 36 7.97 -14.56 8.90
CA GLU A 36 7.42 -14.18 10.20
C GLU A 36 8.45 -14.22 11.34
N ASN A 37 9.59 -14.91 11.15
CA ASN A 37 10.66 -14.99 12.14
C ASN A 37 11.76 -13.94 11.92
N GLU A 38 11.72 -13.22 10.79
CA GLU A 38 12.68 -12.15 10.52
C GLU A 38 12.34 -10.90 11.35
N ARG A 39 13.35 -10.12 11.70
CA ARG A 39 13.15 -8.86 12.41
C ARG A 39 12.38 -7.87 11.54
N MET A 40 11.47 -7.16 12.18
CA MET A 40 10.59 -6.21 11.47
C MET A 40 11.38 -5.17 10.66
N PHE A 41 12.49 -4.69 11.19
CA PHE A 41 13.35 -3.73 10.48
C PHE A 41 13.83 -4.28 9.13
N GLN A 42 14.26 -5.53 9.07
CA GLN A 42 14.70 -6.18 7.83
C GLN A 42 13.52 -6.41 6.87
N ARG A 43 12.37 -6.76 7.40
CA ARG A 43 11.14 -6.91 6.60
C ARG A 43 10.72 -5.58 5.98
N MET A 44 10.79 -4.49 6.75
CA MET A 44 10.53 -3.13 6.25
C MET A 44 11.53 -2.72 5.16
N ARG A 45 12.82 -3.05 5.33
CA ARG A 45 13.82 -2.79 4.30
C ARG A 45 13.50 -3.50 2.99
N ALA A 46 13.07 -4.75 3.06
CA ALA A 46 12.64 -5.51 1.89
C ALA A 46 11.41 -4.88 1.24
N LEU A 47 10.45 -4.45 2.04
CA LEU A 47 9.24 -3.78 1.58
C LEU A 47 9.55 -2.52 0.77
N PHE A 48 10.40 -1.63 1.29
CA PHE A 48 10.76 -0.39 0.59
C PHE A 48 11.60 -0.64 -0.65
N ALA A 49 12.43 -1.69 -0.65
CA ALA A 49 13.17 -2.08 -1.86
C ALA A 49 12.20 -2.56 -2.96
N LEU A 50 11.17 -3.34 -2.61
CA LEU A 50 10.14 -3.77 -3.55
C LEU A 50 9.33 -2.59 -4.10
N ARG A 51 8.92 -1.66 -3.23
CA ARG A 51 8.26 -0.43 -3.66
C ARG A 51 9.10 0.31 -4.71
N ASN A 52 10.37 0.53 -4.41
CA ASN A 52 11.27 1.32 -5.28
C ASN A 52 11.56 0.59 -6.60
N LYS A 53 11.59 -0.73 -6.58
CA LYS A 53 11.78 -1.54 -7.79
C LYS A 53 10.59 -1.42 -8.73
N GLY A 54 9.37 -1.43 -8.20
CA GLY A 54 8.15 -1.32 -8.99
C GLY A 54 7.87 -2.56 -9.85
N GLY A 55 6.80 -2.49 -10.63
CA GLY A 55 6.36 -3.54 -11.53
C GLY A 55 5.47 -4.59 -10.86
N ASN A 56 4.85 -5.42 -11.68
CA ASN A 56 3.86 -6.40 -11.20
C ASN A 56 4.45 -7.47 -10.30
N ASP A 57 5.68 -7.90 -10.54
CA ASP A 57 6.34 -8.90 -9.69
C ASP A 57 6.58 -8.36 -8.28
N ALA A 58 6.97 -7.08 -8.16
CA ALA A 58 7.10 -6.43 -6.86
C ALA A 58 5.75 -6.27 -6.16
N VAL A 59 4.70 -5.92 -6.90
CA VAL A 59 3.34 -5.85 -6.36
C VAL A 59 2.90 -7.21 -5.83
N ASP A 60 3.12 -8.29 -6.58
CA ASP A 60 2.77 -9.65 -6.14
C ASP A 60 3.52 -10.04 -4.86
N ALA A 61 4.79 -9.73 -4.78
CA ALA A 61 5.60 -9.99 -3.59
C ALA A 61 5.06 -9.24 -2.36
N LEU A 62 4.71 -7.96 -2.53
CA LEU A 62 4.10 -7.15 -1.48
C LEU A 62 2.75 -7.73 -1.04
N CYS A 63 1.90 -8.11 -1.99
CA CYS A 63 0.59 -8.67 -1.71
C CYS A 63 0.65 -10.00 -0.96
N ASP A 64 1.65 -10.84 -1.23
CA ASP A 64 1.85 -12.10 -0.50
C ASP A 64 2.05 -11.86 1.00
N ALA A 65 2.63 -10.73 1.38
CA ALA A 65 2.85 -10.39 2.78
C ALA A 65 1.58 -9.93 3.52
N PHE A 66 0.44 -9.78 2.85
CA PHE A 66 -0.84 -9.60 3.53
C PHE A 66 -1.27 -10.85 4.33
N ASN A 67 -0.60 -11.98 4.14
CA ASN A 67 -0.79 -13.16 4.98
C ASN A 67 -0.08 -13.05 6.34
N SER A 68 0.69 -12.00 6.57
CA SER A 68 1.35 -11.74 7.85
C SER A 68 0.36 -11.52 8.99
N GLU A 69 0.75 -11.88 10.19
CA GLU A 69 0.01 -11.55 11.42
C GLU A 69 0.27 -10.12 11.90
N SER A 70 1.28 -9.44 11.35
CA SER A 70 1.65 -8.10 11.76
C SER A 70 0.73 -7.04 11.12
N ALA A 71 -0.11 -6.40 11.92
CA ALA A 71 -0.93 -5.27 11.46
C ALA A 71 -0.06 -4.11 10.99
N LEU A 72 1.06 -3.84 11.66
CA LEU A 72 2.01 -2.79 11.26
C LEU A 72 2.54 -3.03 9.86
N LEU A 73 2.99 -4.25 9.57
CA LEU A 73 3.52 -4.60 8.26
C LEU A 73 2.43 -4.49 7.17
N LYS A 74 1.24 -5.02 7.43
CA LYS A 74 0.12 -4.96 6.49
C LYS A 74 -0.30 -3.52 6.19
N HIS A 75 -0.32 -2.67 7.21
CA HIS A 75 -0.57 -1.23 7.06
C HIS A 75 0.44 -0.60 6.09
N GLU A 76 1.74 -0.84 6.30
CA GLU A 76 2.79 -0.31 5.43
C GLU A 76 2.70 -0.86 4.01
N ILE A 77 2.36 -2.14 3.84
CA ILE A 77 2.16 -2.74 2.52
C ILE A 77 1.06 -2.00 1.76
N ALA A 78 -0.10 -1.80 2.38
CA ALA A 78 -1.21 -1.10 1.74
C ALA A 78 -0.81 0.34 1.36
N TYR A 79 -0.10 1.03 2.24
CA TYR A 79 0.38 2.38 1.99
C TYR A 79 1.32 2.45 0.78
N VAL A 80 2.33 1.59 0.71
CA VAL A 80 3.28 1.61 -0.42
C VAL A 80 2.63 1.17 -1.73
N LEU A 81 1.66 0.27 -1.69
CA LEU A 81 0.88 -0.09 -2.88
C LEU A 81 0.12 1.11 -3.44
N GLY A 82 -0.41 1.97 -2.56
CA GLY A 82 -1.00 3.24 -2.97
C GLY A 82 0.02 4.17 -3.62
N GLN A 83 1.22 4.28 -3.05
CA GLN A 83 2.30 5.09 -3.62
C GLN A 83 2.73 4.61 -5.00
N MET A 84 2.76 3.30 -5.22
CA MET A 84 3.15 2.70 -6.51
C MET A 84 2.13 2.95 -7.62
N GLN A 85 0.88 3.20 -7.29
CA GLN A 85 -0.20 3.49 -8.24
C GLN A 85 -0.33 2.44 -9.36
N ASN A 86 -0.08 1.18 -9.03
CA ASN A 86 -0.16 0.07 -9.98
C ASN A 86 -1.49 -0.67 -9.82
N SER A 87 -2.33 -0.64 -10.85
CA SER A 87 -3.66 -1.27 -10.85
C SER A 87 -3.62 -2.78 -10.61
N HIS A 88 -2.47 -3.42 -10.77
CA HIS A 88 -2.29 -4.84 -10.47
C HIS A 88 -2.58 -5.17 -8.99
N ALA A 89 -2.44 -4.19 -8.09
CA ALA A 89 -2.72 -4.34 -6.67
C ALA A 89 -4.21 -4.24 -6.31
N VAL A 90 -5.05 -3.74 -7.21
CA VAL A 90 -6.47 -3.42 -6.90
C VAL A 90 -7.24 -4.63 -6.36
N PRO A 91 -7.19 -5.83 -6.95
CA PRO A 91 -7.94 -6.97 -6.41
C PRO A 91 -7.57 -7.32 -4.98
N MET A 92 -6.29 -7.27 -4.62
CA MET A 92 -5.84 -7.58 -3.26
C MET A 92 -6.22 -6.49 -2.26
N LEU A 93 -6.19 -5.23 -2.67
CA LEU A 93 -6.63 -4.12 -1.82
C LEU A 93 -8.15 -4.16 -1.59
N ILE A 94 -8.92 -4.52 -2.60
CA ILE A 94 -10.35 -4.76 -2.46
C ILE A 94 -10.61 -5.89 -1.44
N GLU A 95 -9.86 -6.97 -1.51
CA GLU A 95 -9.97 -8.08 -0.57
C GLU A 95 -9.66 -7.63 0.86
N ARG A 96 -8.62 -6.83 1.06
CA ARG A 96 -8.26 -6.32 2.40
C ARG A 96 -9.32 -5.38 2.97
N LEU A 97 -9.84 -4.48 2.16
CA LEU A 97 -10.93 -3.60 2.58
C LEU A 97 -12.21 -4.37 2.92
N SER A 98 -12.52 -5.39 2.11
CA SER A 98 -13.76 -6.18 2.22
C SER A 98 -13.74 -7.19 3.36
N ASP A 99 -12.57 -7.52 3.91
CA ASP A 99 -12.41 -8.45 5.02
C ASP A 99 -12.75 -7.74 6.34
N GLU A 100 -13.95 -7.97 6.85
CA GLU A 100 -14.45 -7.33 8.07
C GLU A 100 -13.70 -7.77 9.34
N VAL A 101 -12.93 -8.87 9.27
CA VAL A 101 -12.09 -9.36 10.37
C VAL A 101 -10.70 -8.72 10.36
N GLU A 102 -10.30 -8.11 9.24
CA GLU A 102 -9.01 -7.44 9.11
C GLU A 102 -8.93 -6.24 10.06
N ASP A 103 -7.69 -5.89 10.48
CA ASP A 103 -7.41 -4.72 11.30
C ASP A 103 -7.95 -3.44 10.66
N LEU A 104 -8.60 -2.59 11.45
CA LEU A 104 -9.25 -1.36 10.95
C LEU A 104 -8.29 -0.43 10.23
N MET A 105 -7.05 -0.31 10.72
CA MET A 105 -6.06 0.57 10.09
C MET A 105 -5.53 -0.01 8.78
N VAL A 106 -5.47 -1.33 8.65
CA VAL A 106 -5.14 -2.00 7.38
C VAL A 106 -6.26 -1.76 6.36
N ARG A 107 -7.51 -1.90 6.77
CA ARG A 107 -8.67 -1.61 5.92
C ARG A 107 -8.72 -0.15 5.48
N HIS A 108 -8.45 0.77 6.42
CA HIS A 108 -8.33 2.21 6.14
C HIS A 108 -7.27 2.49 5.07
N GLU A 109 -6.06 1.95 5.24
CA GLU A 109 -4.99 2.14 4.27
C GLU A 109 -5.31 1.50 2.92
N ALA A 110 -6.00 0.36 2.91
CA ALA A 110 -6.44 -0.25 1.66
C ALA A 110 -7.43 0.65 0.89
N ALA A 111 -8.37 1.28 1.58
CA ALA A 111 -9.29 2.24 0.96
C ALA A 111 -8.55 3.45 0.39
N GLU A 112 -7.63 4.03 1.15
CA GLU A 112 -6.80 5.15 0.68
C GLU A 112 -5.94 4.76 -0.52
N ALA A 113 -5.34 3.58 -0.49
CA ALA A 113 -4.54 3.06 -1.60
C ALA A 113 -5.38 2.91 -2.88
N LEU A 114 -6.60 2.41 -2.77
CA LEU A 114 -7.52 2.29 -3.91
C LEU A 114 -7.83 3.66 -4.53
N GLY A 115 -8.03 4.68 -3.69
CA GLY A 115 -8.19 6.05 -4.18
C GLY A 115 -6.95 6.58 -4.88
N ALA A 116 -5.76 6.35 -4.29
CA ALA A 116 -4.47 6.81 -4.82
C ALA A 116 -4.13 6.14 -6.16
N ILE A 117 -4.44 4.86 -6.32
CA ILE A 117 -4.24 4.14 -7.59
C ILE A 117 -5.11 4.70 -8.69
N GLY A 118 -6.34 5.08 -8.37
CA GLY A 118 -7.21 5.75 -9.32
C GLY A 118 -7.92 4.84 -10.31
N ASP A 119 -7.97 3.54 -10.05
CA ASP A 119 -8.67 2.59 -10.93
C ASP A 119 -10.16 2.52 -10.56
N ARG A 120 -11.01 2.78 -11.53
CA ARG A 120 -12.47 2.79 -11.33
C ARG A 120 -13.05 1.42 -10.95
N ALA A 121 -12.31 0.34 -11.15
CA ALA A 121 -12.72 -1.00 -10.70
C ALA A 121 -12.96 -1.07 -9.18
N ALA A 122 -12.37 -0.14 -8.41
CA ALA A 122 -12.56 -0.06 -6.96
C ALA A 122 -13.86 0.65 -6.56
N MET A 123 -14.54 1.35 -7.46
CA MET A 123 -15.66 2.25 -7.13
C MET A 123 -16.79 1.51 -6.44
N ASP A 124 -17.22 0.35 -6.94
CA ASP A 124 -18.32 -0.41 -6.35
C ASP A 124 -18.02 -0.87 -4.92
N THR A 125 -16.79 -1.30 -4.66
CA THR A 125 -16.37 -1.72 -3.32
C THR A 125 -16.35 -0.52 -2.36
N LEU A 126 -15.77 0.59 -2.78
CA LEU A 126 -15.72 1.81 -1.97
C LEU A 126 -17.15 2.30 -1.63
N ALA A 127 -18.05 2.30 -2.62
CA ALA A 127 -19.44 2.68 -2.42
C ALA A 127 -20.17 1.78 -1.43
N ARG A 128 -19.83 0.47 -1.41
CA ARG A 128 -20.41 -0.46 -0.46
C ARG A 128 -20.06 -0.16 1.00
N PHE A 129 -18.85 0.36 1.25
CA PHE A 129 -18.35 0.61 2.60
C PHE A 129 -18.45 2.07 3.04
N VAL A 130 -19.00 2.96 2.22
CA VAL A 130 -19.20 4.36 2.60
C VAL A 130 -20.20 4.53 3.74
N ASP A 131 -21.05 3.56 3.97
CA ASP A 131 -22.02 3.52 5.06
C ASP A 131 -21.60 2.55 6.20
N ASP A 132 -20.33 2.13 6.22
CA ASP A 132 -19.82 1.23 7.27
C ASP A 132 -19.97 1.88 8.64
N PRO A 133 -20.38 1.11 9.69
CA PRO A 133 -20.56 1.64 11.03
C PRO A 133 -19.27 2.15 11.67
N GLU A 134 -18.09 1.73 11.18
CA GLU A 134 -16.80 2.22 11.66
C GLU A 134 -16.43 3.51 10.91
N PRO A 135 -16.38 4.68 11.60
CA PRO A 135 -16.14 5.96 10.93
C PRO A 135 -14.83 6.01 10.13
N VAL A 136 -13.76 5.35 10.60
CA VAL A 136 -12.49 5.34 9.88
C VAL A 136 -12.63 4.65 8.52
N ILE A 137 -13.51 3.67 8.40
CA ILE A 137 -13.77 2.98 7.15
C ILE A 137 -14.69 3.81 6.25
N SER A 138 -15.83 4.26 6.76
CA SER A 138 -16.78 5.06 5.98
C SER A 138 -16.15 6.35 5.44
N GLU A 139 -15.42 7.06 6.27
CA GLU A 139 -14.75 8.30 5.88
C GLU A 139 -13.61 8.07 4.88
N SER A 140 -12.83 7.00 5.06
CA SER A 140 -11.76 6.64 4.11
C SER A 140 -12.33 6.32 2.74
N CYS A 141 -13.46 5.62 2.68
CA CYS A 141 -14.13 5.30 1.42
C CYS A 141 -14.73 6.55 0.76
N GLU A 142 -15.32 7.45 1.54
CA GLU A 142 -15.82 8.73 1.04
C GLU A 142 -14.71 9.54 0.37
N VAL A 143 -13.57 9.69 1.05
CA VAL A 143 -12.41 10.43 0.50
C VAL A 143 -11.88 9.76 -0.76
N ALA A 144 -11.78 8.43 -0.77
CA ALA A 144 -11.29 7.70 -1.94
C ALA A 144 -12.23 7.86 -3.15
N ILE A 145 -13.54 7.81 -2.94
CA ILE A 145 -14.54 8.04 -4.00
C ILE A 145 -14.39 9.46 -4.56
N ASP A 146 -14.32 10.44 -3.68
CA ASP A 146 -14.20 11.85 -4.10
C ASP A 146 -12.90 12.08 -4.89
N LEU A 147 -11.80 11.44 -4.49
CA LEU A 147 -10.54 11.51 -5.21
C LEU A 147 -10.66 10.89 -6.61
N LEU A 148 -11.28 9.72 -6.73
CA LEU A 148 -11.50 9.07 -8.02
C LEU A 148 -12.33 9.94 -8.97
N GLU A 149 -13.40 10.55 -8.47
CA GLU A 149 -14.26 11.44 -9.25
C GLU A 149 -13.54 12.72 -9.64
N TRP A 150 -12.75 13.28 -8.71
CA TRP A 150 -11.98 14.51 -8.98
C TRP A 150 -10.92 14.29 -10.06
N VAL A 151 -10.16 13.19 -9.99
CA VAL A 151 -9.14 12.85 -10.99
C VAL A 151 -9.79 12.67 -12.36
N GLN A 152 -10.93 11.98 -12.43
CA GLN A 152 -11.64 11.79 -13.67
C GLN A 152 -12.15 13.12 -14.27
N SER A 153 -12.64 14.05 -13.45
CA SER A 153 -13.08 15.37 -13.91
C SER A 153 -11.92 16.17 -14.51
N LYS A 154 -10.71 16.03 -13.94
CA LYS A 154 -9.50 16.69 -14.46
C LYS A 154 -9.04 16.10 -15.78
N GLU A 155 -9.16 14.81 -15.98
CA GLU A 155 -8.84 14.16 -17.26
C GLU A 155 -9.72 14.73 -18.39
N PHE A 156 -10.99 15.03 -18.12
CA PHE A 156 -11.88 15.65 -19.08
C PHE A 156 -11.56 17.11 -19.39
N GLU A 157 -11.00 17.85 -18.45
CA GLU A 157 -10.63 19.26 -18.65
C GLU A 157 -9.42 19.44 -19.59
N TYR A 158 -8.57 18.42 -19.74
CA TYR A 158 -7.34 18.47 -20.55
C TYR A 158 -7.49 17.80 -21.92
N HIS A 159 -8.64 17.29 -22.25
CA HIS A 159 -8.99 16.71 -23.53
C HIS A 159 -10.09 17.55 -24.21
#